data_03c63c4292ba07c8b4f8761733f17cbb
#
_entry.id   03c63c4292ba07c8b4f8761733f17cbb
#
_cell.length_a   1.000
_cell.length_b   1.000
_cell.length_c   1.000
_cell.angle_alpha   90.00
_cell.angle_beta   90.00
_cell.angle_gamma   90.00
#
_symmetry.space_group_name_H-M   'P 1'
#
loop_
_entity.id
_entity.type
_entity.pdbx_description
1 polymer ?
#
loop_
_entity_poly.entity_id
_entity_poly.type
_entity_poly.pdbx_seq_one_letter_code
_entity_poly.pdbx_strand_id
1 'polypeptide(L)'
;MIENVQQFWDDVRKLCFTLAEAGHQDWAGELANAFRTQFGVEQMAQARWVMAQLRQTSIPDSVGISAKISELIQFTDSFGEKHQIHWKEPQDEKGRA
;
A
#
# COMPACT_ATOMS: atom_id res chain seq x y z
N MET A 1 6.23 9.30 11.63
CA MET A 1 7.09 9.02 10.46
C MET A 1 7.50 7.56 10.45
N ILE A 2 7.54 6.96 9.26
CA ILE A 2 7.86 5.55 9.15
C ILE A 2 9.37 5.39 9.03
N GLU A 3 9.94 4.59 9.93
CA GLU A 3 11.39 4.51 10.04
C GLU A 3 11.98 3.19 9.59
N ASN A 4 11.15 2.15 9.48
CA ASN A 4 11.67 0.86 9.08
C ASN A 4 10.55 0.02 8.48
N VAL A 5 10.94 -1.14 7.93
CA VAL A 5 10.02 -2.00 7.21
C VAL A 5 8.96 -2.57 8.15
N GLN A 6 9.34 -2.89 9.37
CA GLN A 6 8.36 -3.43 10.33
C GLN A 6 7.25 -2.42 10.59
N GLN A 7 7.62 -1.17 10.79
CA GLN A 7 6.64 -0.12 11.03
C GLN A 7 5.77 0.09 9.81
N PHE A 8 6.37 0.03 8.61
CA PHE A 8 5.61 0.13 7.37
C PHE A 8 4.49 -0.91 7.35
N TRP A 9 4.81 -2.17 7.63
CA TRP A 9 3.80 -3.22 7.58
C TRP A 9 2.79 -3.10 8.70
N ASP A 10 3.20 -2.65 9.88
CA ASP A 10 2.26 -2.41 10.96
C ASP A 10 1.23 -1.36 10.56
N ASP A 11 1.69 -0.30 9.90
CA ASP A 11 0.79 0.76 9.48
C ASP A 11 -0.11 0.31 8.33
N VAL A 12 0.41 -0.50 7.40
CA VAL A 12 -0.42 -1.05 6.33
C VAL A 12 -1.53 -1.90 6.94
N ARG A 13 -1.21 -2.70 7.96
CA ARG A 13 -2.22 -3.52 8.62
C ARG A 13 -3.31 -2.65 9.24
N LYS A 14 -2.90 -1.54 9.86
CA LYS A 14 -3.88 -0.63 10.46
C LYS A 14 -4.79 -0.02 9.41
N LEU A 15 -4.24 0.28 8.23
CA LEU A 15 -5.09 0.77 7.16
C LEU A 15 -6.13 -0.25 6.75
N CYS A 16 -5.75 -1.53 6.72
CA CYS A 16 -6.72 -2.57 6.37
C CYS A 16 -7.89 -2.56 7.35
N PHE A 17 -7.60 -2.46 8.64
CA PHE A 17 -8.66 -2.41 9.64
C PHE A 17 -9.52 -1.18 9.48
N THR A 18 -8.90 -0.03 9.26
CA THR A 18 -9.65 1.21 9.10
C THR A 18 -10.58 1.13 7.90
N LEU A 19 -10.08 0.62 6.78
CA LEU A 19 -10.90 0.50 5.58
C LEU A 19 -12.06 -0.47 5.80
N ALA A 20 -11.78 -1.60 6.44
CA ALA A 20 -12.83 -2.58 6.68
C ALA A 20 -13.90 -2.03 7.59
N GLU A 21 -13.50 -1.32 8.64
CA GLU A 21 -14.47 -0.74 9.58
C GLU A 21 -15.30 0.34 8.94
N ALA A 22 -14.75 1.02 7.95
CA ALA A 22 -15.48 2.06 7.25
C ALA A 22 -16.37 1.50 6.13
N GLY A 23 -16.39 0.19 5.96
CA GLY A 23 -17.24 -0.42 4.94
C GLY A 23 -16.55 -0.66 3.60
N HIS A 24 -15.26 -0.36 3.51
CA HIS A 24 -14.51 -0.53 2.26
C HIS A 24 -13.76 -1.84 2.26
N GLN A 25 -14.50 -2.94 2.40
CA GLN A 25 -13.89 -4.25 2.56
C GLN A 25 -13.19 -4.73 1.29
N ASP A 26 -13.63 -4.27 0.13
CA ASP A 26 -12.94 -4.60 -1.11
C ASP A 26 -11.51 -4.06 -1.07
N TRP A 27 -11.36 -2.79 -0.68
CA TRP A 27 -10.04 -2.19 -0.60
C TRP A 27 -9.20 -2.82 0.51
N ALA A 28 -9.84 -3.11 1.64
CA ALA A 28 -9.13 -3.76 2.73
C ALA A 28 -8.59 -5.12 2.29
N GLY A 29 -9.40 -5.88 1.54
CA GLY A 29 -8.98 -7.17 1.05
C GLY A 29 -7.84 -7.09 0.05
N GLU A 30 -7.91 -6.11 -0.86
CA GLU A 30 -6.84 -5.91 -1.81
C GLU A 30 -5.53 -5.61 -1.12
N LEU A 31 -5.58 -4.72 -0.14
CA LEU A 31 -4.37 -4.36 0.58
C LEU A 31 -3.86 -5.52 1.44
N ALA A 32 -4.78 -6.27 2.02
CA ALA A 32 -4.40 -7.40 2.86
C ALA A 32 -3.74 -8.51 2.06
N ASN A 33 -3.98 -8.59 0.76
CA ASN A 33 -3.32 -9.58 -0.06
C ASN A 33 -1.80 -9.47 0.01
N ALA A 34 -1.28 -8.29 0.32
CA ALA A 34 0.16 -8.12 0.46
C ALA A 34 0.72 -8.88 1.65
N PHE A 35 -0.14 -9.35 2.56
CA PHE A 35 0.29 -10.13 3.72
C PHE A 35 0.21 -11.64 3.50
N ARG A 36 -0.22 -12.09 2.35
CA ARG A 36 -0.53 -13.51 2.16
C ARG A 36 0.70 -14.38 2.12
N THR A 37 1.81 -13.82 1.71
CA THR A 37 3.05 -14.56 1.64
C THR A 37 4.09 -13.84 2.48
N GLN A 38 5.33 -14.27 2.35
CA GLN A 38 6.40 -13.63 3.10
C GLN A 38 6.56 -12.19 2.66
N PHE A 39 6.89 -11.34 3.61
CA PHE A 39 7.14 -9.94 3.30
C PHE A 39 8.40 -9.81 2.47
N GLY A 40 8.31 -9.05 1.42
CA GLY A 40 9.45 -8.82 0.56
C GLY A 40 9.13 -7.71 -0.41
N VAL A 41 10.02 -7.56 -1.39
CA VAL A 41 9.89 -6.47 -2.35
C VAL A 41 8.58 -6.58 -3.15
N GLU A 42 8.23 -7.79 -3.55
CA GLU A 42 7.01 -7.96 -4.33
C GLU A 42 5.77 -7.63 -3.52
N GLN A 43 5.76 -8.00 -2.25
CA GLN A 43 4.62 -7.68 -1.39
C GLN A 43 4.55 -6.18 -1.13
N MET A 44 5.70 -5.54 -0.98
CA MET A 44 5.72 -4.10 -0.81
C MET A 44 5.23 -3.41 -2.09
N ALA A 45 5.62 -3.92 -3.26
CA ALA A 45 5.13 -3.37 -4.51
C ALA A 45 3.62 -3.51 -4.63
N GLN A 46 3.08 -4.63 -4.19
CA GLN A 46 1.64 -4.86 -4.21
C GLN A 46 0.93 -3.85 -3.32
N ALA A 47 1.41 -3.70 -2.09
CA ALA A 47 0.80 -2.75 -1.15
C ALA A 47 0.89 -1.33 -1.69
N ARG A 48 2.06 -0.97 -2.23
CA ARG A 48 2.24 0.34 -2.80
C ARG A 48 1.26 0.60 -3.94
N TRP A 49 1.09 -0.39 -4.82
CA TRP A 49 0.21 -0.23 -5.97
C TRP A 49 -1.24 -0.02 -5.52
N VAL A 50 -1.69 -0.82 -4.55
CA VAL A 50 -3.06 -0.68 -4.04
C VAL A 50 -3.25 0.70 -3.41
N MET A 51 -2.28 1.15 -2.63
CA MET A 51 -2.40 2.47 -2.00
C MET A 51 -2.39 3.58 -3.03
N ALA A 52 -1.63 3.43 -4.12
CA ALA A 52 -1.60 4.43 -5.17
C ALA A 52 -2.95 4.52 -5.87
N GLN A 53 -3.59 3.37 -6.09
CA GLN A 53 -4.93 3.36 -6.67
C GLN A 53 -5.95 3.98 -5.73
N LEU A 54 -5.87 3.60 -4.47
CA LEU A 54 -6.79 4.11 -3.46
C LEU A 54 -6.67 5.63 -3.33
N ARG A 55 -5.46 6.14 -3.45
CA ARG A 55 -5.21 7.57 -3.32
C ARG A 55 -5.92 8.39 -4.39
N GLN A 56 -6.27 7.77 -5.51
CA GLN A 56 -6.96 8.46 -6.58
C GLN A 56 -8.46 8.53 -6.37
N THR A 57 -8.95 7.93 -5.31
CA THR A 57 -10.37 7.99 -4.97
C THR A 57 -10.59 9.01 -3.85
N SER A 58 -11.84 9.24 -3.51
CA SER A 58 -12.17 10.12 -2.39
C SER A 58 -12.14 9.40 -1.05
N ILE A 59 -11.91 8.09 -1.05
CA ILE A 59 -11.97 7.29 0.16
C ILE A 59 -10.95 7.73 1.21
N PRO A 60 -9.67 7.97 0.87
CA PRO A 60 -8.72 8.36 1.91
C PRO A 60 -9.12 9.61 2.66
N ASP A 61 -9.68 10.59 1.96
CA ASP A 61 -10.11 11.81 2.65
C ASP A 61 -11.31 11.54 3.53
N SER A 62 -12.24 10.71 3.06
CA SER A 62 -13.46 10.48 3.82
C SER A 62 -13.22 9.67 5.09
N VAL A 63 -12.20 8.80 5.11
CA VAL A 63 -11.90 8.02 6.32
C VAL A 63 -10.67 8.54 7.05
N GLY A 64 -10.09 9.64 6.61
CA GLY A 64 -9.01 10.29 7.36
C GLY A 64 -7.66 9.60 7.26
N ILE A 65 -7.38 8.90 6.19
CA ILE A 65 -6.12 8.18 6.05
C ILE A 65 -5.24 8.72 4.94
N SER A 66 -5.62 9.88 4.38
CA SER A 66 -4.89 10.42 3.23
C SER A 66 -3.43 10.70 3.56
N ALA A 67 -3.16 11.30 4.70
CA ALA A 67 -1.80 11.61 5.10
C ALA A 67 -0.99 10.34 5.33
N LYS A 68 -1.62 9.34 5.94
CA LYS A 68 -0.91 8.09 6.21
C LYS A 68 -0.56 7.36 4.91
N ILE A 69 -1.47 7.34 3.95
CA ILE A 69 -1.19 6.72 2.66
C ILE A 69 -0.02 7.41 1.97
N SER A 70 0.00 8.74 1.98
CA SER A 70 1.10 9.48 1.38
C SER A 70 2.43 9.15 2.07
N GLU A 71 2.40 9.06 3.38
CA GLU A 71 3.59 8.74 4.15
C GLU A 71 4.10 7.35 3.82
N LEU A 72 3.20 6.39 3.70
CA LEU A 72 3.59 5.02 3.38
C LEU A 72 4.18 4.92 1.97
N ILE A 73 3.57 5.60 1.01
CA ILE A 73 4.10 5.59 -0.34
C ILE A 73 5.47 6.26 -0.38
N GLN A 74 5.64 7.35 0.36
CA GLN A 74 6.95 7.99 0.44
C GLN A 74 8.00 7.06 1.01
N PHE A 75 7.62 6.26 1.99
CA PHE A 75 8.56 5.28 2.53
C PHE A 75 9.02 4.32 1.45
N THR A 76 8.09 3.83 0.61
CA THR A 76 8.47 2.93 -0.47
C THR A 76 9.34 3.63 -1.50
N ASP A 77 9.10 4.91 -1.76
CA ASP A 77 9.96 5.66 -2.68
C ASP A 77 11.39 5.70 -2.17
N SER A 78 11.57 6.05 -0.90
CA SER A 78 12.90 6.11 -0.30
C SER A 78 13.54 4.73 -0.25
N PHE A 79 12.75 3.72 0.08
CA PHE A 79 13.24 2.35 0.11
C PHE A 79 13.71 1.92 -1.28
N GLY A 80 12.94 2.26 -2.30
CA GLY A 80 13.32 1.92 -3.66
C GLY A 80 14.60 2.58 -4.09
N GLU A 81 14.77 3.86 -3.75
CA GLU A 81 16.01 4.56 -4.08
C GLU A 81 17.20 3.94 -3.39
N LYS A 82 17.04 3.63 -2.10
CA LYS A 82 18.14 3.09 -1.32
C LYS A 82 18.58 1.72 -1.84
N HIS A 83 17.65 0.92 -2.31
CA HIS A 83 17.92 -0.44 -2.75
C HIS A 83 17.88 -0.60 -4.25
N GLN A 84 17.79 0.50 -4.99
CA GLN A 84 17.80 0.53 -6.45
C GLN A 84 16.69 -0.33 -7.04
N ILE A 85 15.49 -0.14 -6.50
CA ILE A 85 14.31 -0.87 -6.94
C ILE A 85 13.47 0.06 -7.79
N HIS A 86 13.01 -0.42 -8.95
CA HIS A 86 12.07 0.31 -9.79
C HIS A 86 10.69 -0.29 -9.59
N TRP A 87 9.81 0.47 -8.95
CA TRP A 87 8.47 -0.02 -8.66
C TRP A 87 7.65 -0.13 -9.92
N LYS A 88 6.98 -1.28 -10.10
CA LYS A 88 6.10 -1.50 -11.23
C LYS A 88 4.74 -1.90 -10.75
N GLU A 89 3.73 -1.56 -11.55
CA GLU A 89 2.37 -1.96 -11.23
C GLU A 89 2.20 -3.44 -11.54
N PRO A 90 1.68 -4.20 -10.58
CA PRO A 90 1.62 -5.65 -10.74
C PRO A 90 0.85 -6.14 -11.94
N GLN A 91 -0.19 -5.41 -12.38
CA GLN A 91 -0.97 -5.90 -13.49
C GLN A 91 -0.68 -5.20 -14.80
N ASP A 92 0.47 -4.51 -14.90
CA ASP A 92 0.81 -3.87 -16.15
C ASP A 92 0.77 -4.86 -17.29
N GLU A 93 1.39 -6.00 -17.09
CA GLU A 93 1.56 -6.92 -18.18
C GLU A 93 0.24 -7.52 -18.62
N LYS A 94 -0.65 -7.81 -17.71
CA LYS A 94 -1.88 -8.43 -18.12
C LYS A 94 -2.98 -7.44 -18.39
N GLY A 95 -2.90 -6.29 -17.81
CA GLY A 95 -3.87 -5.27 -18.09
C GLY A 95 -3.83 -4.80 -19.51
N ARG A 96 -2.70 -5.00 -20.13
CA ARG A 96 -2.50 -4.57 -21.50
C ARG A 96 -2.69 -5.66 -22.50
N ALA A 97 -2.88 -6.83 -22.06
CA ALA A 97 -2.92 -7.99 -22.94
C ALA A 97 -3.89 -7.86 -24.08
#